data_e53df189a2a701e8dc317387071ff927
#
_entry.id   e53df189a2a701e8dc317387071ff927
#
_cell.length_a   1.000
_cell.length_b   1.000
_cell.length_c   1.000
_cell.angle_alpha   90.00
_cell.angle_beta   90.00
_cell.angle_gamma   90.00
#
_symmetry.space_group_name_H-M   'P 1'
#
loop_
_entity.id
_entity.type
_entity.pdbx_description
1 polymer ?
#
loop_
_entity_poly.entity_id
_entity_poly.type
_entity_poly.pdbx_seq_one_letter_code
_entity_poly.pdbx_strand_id
1 'polypeptide(L)'
;MALVSLCHAQETELPEYVTARPGYTWGAEVLEHHKLAWENGFLFEASPDGSKTLSLNSSILRYGLFQNTEVYVGTGLQVTNDGQGWNFNEMGFSPMLFGTKFKCYDGEGLIPSVGVLAEFSSSHIGTKDLLPSHLAPRLYLLLDQSPTEWLSLWYNAGLEWDGESATPTTFLALGAWFSLTDRLDAFFETNNYFHPEGNQYLTAFGFTWMASRRVQLDIEGDLDLENLGKYYSVGCGVSWLIN
;
A
#
# COMPACT_ATOMS: atom_id res chain seq x y z
N MET A 1 -42.12 11.34 34.27
CA MET A 1 -40.66 11.42 34.23
C MET A 1 -40.23 10.85 32.88
N ALA A 2 -39.96 11.74 31.91
CA ALA A 2 -39.57 11.32 30.56
C ALA A 2 -38.01 11.35 30.49
N LEU A 3 -37.39 10.20 30.28
CA LEU A 3 -35.99 10.10 29.97
C LEU A 3 -35.79 10.57 28.53
N VAL A 4 -35.31 11.79 28.36
CA VAL A 4 -34.77 12.29 27.10
C VAL A 4 -33.41 11.67 26.94
N SER A 5 -33.31 10.63 26.10
CA SER A 5 -32.05 10.08 25.61
C SER A 5 -31.43 11.16 24.72
N LEU A 6 -30.43 11.87 25.22
CA LEU A 6 -29.52 12.66 24.39
C LEU A 6 -28.68 11.74 23.54
N CYS A 7 -29.19 11.39 22.35
CA CYS A 7 -28.41 10.87 21.29
C CYS A 7 -27.53 12.04 20.81
N HIS A 8 -26.30 12.13 21.30
CA HIS A 8 -25.26 12.94 20.67
C HIS A 8 -24.94 12.24 19.35
N ALA A 9 -25.48 12.75 18.24
CA ALA A 9 -24.89 12.50 16.95
C ALA A 9 -23.46 13.07 17.03
N GLN A 10 -22.46 12.21 17.21
CA GLN A 10 -21.09 12.60 16.94
C GLN A 10 -21.06 13.01 15.47
N GLU A 11 -20.75 14.26 15.19
CA GLU A 11 -20.35 14.68 13.85
C GLU A 11 -19.20 13.77 13.44
N THR A 12 -19.43 12.95 12.45
CA THR A 12 -18.44 12.06 11.87
C THR A 12 -17.52 12.94 11.05
N GLU A 13 -16.44 13.36 11.69
CA GLU A 13 -15.40 14.11 11.01
C GLU A 13 -14.61 13.14 10.12
N LEU A 14 -14.44 13.51 8.85
CA LEU A 14 -13.64 12.77 7.87
C LEU A 14 -12.21 12.54 8.38
N PRO A 15 -11.50 11.49 7.90
CA PRO A 15 -10.09 11.28 8.22
C PRO A 15 -9.24 12.48 7.83
N GLU A 16 -8.21 12.78 8.63
CA GLU A 16 -7.33 13.94 8.38
C GLU A 16 -6.34 13.68 7.24
N TYR A 17 -6.22 12.45 6.72
CA TYR A 17 -5.28 12.14 5.65
C TYR A 17 -5.64 10.83 4.92
N VAL A 18 -5.09 10.68 3.70
CA VAL A 18 -5.17 9.44 2.92
C VAL A 18 -3.95 8.58 3.20
N THR A 19 -4.17 7.33 3.58
CA THR A 19 -3.13 6.35 3.86
C THR A 19 -2.60 5.73 2.57
N ALA A 20 -1.38 5.17 2.63
CA ALA A 20 -0.82 4.34 1.56
C ALA A 20 -1.17 2.85 1.74
N ARG A 21 -1.81 2.50 2.86
CA ARG A 21 -2.27 1.15 3.21
C ARG A 21 -3.80 1.09 3.26
N PRO A 22 -4.40 -0.11 3.06
CA PRO A 22 -3.82 -1.36 2.55
C PRO A 22 -3.77 -1.39 1.02
N GLY A 23 -3.36 -2.54 0.45
CA GLY A 23 -3.38 -2.81 -0.99
C GLY A 23 -2.15 -2.30 -1.73
N TYR A 24 -2.21 -2.40 -3.06
CA TYR A 24 -1.13 -2.07 -3.99
C TYR A 24 -1.39 -0.81 -4.79
N THR A 25 -2.67 -0.36 -4.89
CA THR A 25 -2.99 0.87 -5.60
C THR A 25 -2.71 2.09 -4.73
N TRP A 26 -2.12 3.10 -5.36
CA TRP A 26 -1.83 4.39 -4.75
C TRP A 26 -2.78 5.44 -5.29
N GLY A 27 -3.37 6.26 -4.41
CA GLY A 27 -4.06 7.48 -4.82
C GLY A 27 -3.07 8.60 -5.18
N ALA A 28 -3.53 9.57 -5.98
CA ALA A 28 -2.76 10.75 -6.35
C ALA A 28 -2.56 11.73 -5.18
N GLU A 29 -3.39 11.62 -4.14
CA GLU A 29 -3.31 12.48 -2.96
C GLU A 29 -1.99 12.34 -2.23
N VAL A 30 -1.45 13.48 -1.77
CA VAL A 30 -0.22 13.57 -0.98
C VAL A 30 -0.54 14.00 0.45
N LEU A 31 0.36 13.66 1.35
CA LEU A 31 0.26 14.12 2.74
C LEU A 31 0.39 15.64 2.78
N GLU A 32 -0.46 16.31 3.55
CA GLU A 32 -0.43 17.77 3.72
C GLU A 32 0.94 18.27 4.17
N HIS A 33 1.28 19.48 3.77
CA HIS A 33 2.55 20.12 4.11
C HIS A 33 2.80 20.13 5.63
N HIS A 34 4.01 19.71 6.02
CA HIS A 34 4.47 19.54 7.40
C HIS A 34 3.80 18.41 8.19
N LYS A 35 2.90 17.64 7.60
CA LYS A 35 2.35 16.45 8.25
C LYS A 35 3.34 15.29 8.18
N LEU A 36 3.31 14.48 9.21
CA LEU A 36 4.12 13.26 9.35
C LEU A 36 3.19 12.09 9.64
N ALA A 37 3.25 11.05 8.83
CA ALA A 37 2.50 9.82 9.04
C ALA A 37 3.45 8.62 9.14
N TRP A 38 3.12 7.69 10.00
CA TRP A 38 3.77 6.39 10.10
C TRP A 38 2.77 5.29 9.83
N GLU A 39 3.11 4.42 8.90
CA GLU A 39 2.29 3.28 8.51
C GLU A 39 3.09 2.01 8.73
N ASN A 40 2.47 1.00 9.30
CA ASN A 40 3.12 -0.24 9.64
C ASN A 40 2.18 -1.43 9.40
N GLY A 41 2.71 -2.53 8.87
CA GLY A 41 1.95 -3.73 8.58
C GLY A 41 2.67 -5.02 8.90
N PHE A 42 1.86 -6.06 9.10
CA PHE A 42 2.27 -7.45 9.11
C PHE A 42 1.70 -8.10 7.87
N LEU A 43 2.49 -8.93 7.20
CA LEU A 43 2.06 -9.68 6.03
C LEU A 43 2.60 -11.11 6.11
N PHE A 44 1.72 -12.07 5.94
CA PHE A 44 2.05 -13.47 5.67
C PHE A 44 1.79 -13.74 4.19
N GLU A 45 2.77 -14.31 3.50
CA GLU A 45 2.70 -14.66 2.10
C GLU A 45 3.09 -16.13 1.91
N ALA A 46 2.35 -16.85 1.08
CA ALA A 46 2.68 -18.17 0.60
C ALA A 46 2.89 -18.13 -0.92
N SER A 47 3.99 -18.68 -1.41
CA SER A 47 4.39 -18.65 -2.81
C SER A 47 4.17 -20.00 -3.50
N PRO A 48 4.05 -20.04 -4.85
CA PRO A 48 3.76 -21.26 -5.61
C PRO A 48 4.85 -22.34 -5.49
N ASP A 49 6.10 -21.97 -5.20
CA ASP A 49 7.22 -22.87 -4.96
C ASP A 49 7.19 -23.55 -3.57
N GLY A 50 6.19 -23.19 -2.75
CA GLY A 50 6.01 -23.68 -1.38
C GLY A 50 6.73 -22.87 -0.32
N SER A 51 7.48 -21.84 -0.70
CA SER A 51 8.08 -20.90 0.24
C SER A 51 7.00 -20.06 0.91
N LYS A 52 7.30 -19.55 2.10
CA LYS A 52 6.42 -18.66 2.88
C LYS A 52 7.25 -17.54 3.47
N THR A 53 6.75 -16.32 3.37
CA THR A 53 7.38 -15.15 3.96
C THR A 53 6.48 -14.54 5.01
N LEU A 54 7.07 -14.17 6.13
CA LEU A 54 6.42 -13.42 7.18
C LEU A 54 7.14 -12.07 7.32
N SER A 55 6.48 -11.01 6.92
CA SER A 55 6.91 -9.64 7.15
C SER A 55 6.34 -9.18 8.49
N LEU A 56 7.22 -9.08 9.48
CA LEU A 56 6.85 -8.76 10.88
C LEU A 56 6.64 -7.27 11.09
N ASN A 57 7.24 -6.45 10.24
CA ASN A 57 7.21 -5.01 10.35
C ASN A 57 7.52 -4.40 8.97
N SER A 58 6.48 -4.12 8.19
CA SER A 58 6.60 -3.34 6.96
C SER A 58 6.23 -1.90 7.27
N SER A 59 7.23 -1.05 7.47
CA SER A 59 7.06 0.33 7.93
C SER A 59 7.38 1.34 6.84
N ILE A 60 6.54 2.35 6.73
CA ILE A 60 6.75 3.53 5.89
C ILE A 60 6.56 4.77 6.74
N LEU A 61 7.52 5.68 6.71
CA LEU A 61 7.42 7.01 7.29
C LEU A 61 7.27 8.01 6.15
N ARG A 62 6.14 8.73 6.12
CA ARG A 62 5.76 9.69 5.08
C ARG A 62 5.78 11.11 5.64
N TYR A 63 6.27 12.07 4.85
CA TYR A 63 6.32 13.48 5.22
C TYR A 63 5.85 14.37 4.08
N GLY A 64 4.88 15.23 4.34
CA GLY A 64 4.41 16.27 3.42
C GLY A 64 5.45 17.38 3.28
N LEU A 65 6.25 17.31 2.22
CA LEU A 65 7.37 18.23 1.99
C LEU A 65 6.91 19.59 1.46
N PHE A 66 5.95 19.58 0.53
CA PHE A 66 5.29 20.76 -0.03
C PHE A 66 3.78 20.48 -0.16
N GLN A 67 3.00 21.46 -0.59
CA GLN A 67 1.54 21.32 -0.73
C GLN A 67 1.11 20.19 -1.69
N ASN A 68 1.97 19.86 -2.67
CA ASN A 68 1.70 18.87 -3.70
C ASN A 68 2.76 17.76 -3.75
N THR A 69 3.61 17.65 -2.75
CA THR A 69 4.74 16.72 -2.75
C THR A 69 4.92 16.07 -1.39
N GLU A 70 4.94 14.77 -1.35
CA GLU A 70 5.39 14.03 -0.19
C GLU A 70 6.68 13.25 -0.50
N VAL A 71 7.46 12.99 0.53
CA VAL A 71 8.60 12.07 0.51
C VAL A 71 8.39 11.01 1.57
N TYR A 72 8.96 9.84 1.33
CA TYR A 72 8.85 8.75 2.30
C TYR A 72 10.07 7.85 2.29
N VAL A 73 10.24 7.16 3.39
CA VAL A 73 11.24 6.11 3.57
C VAL A 73 10.58 4.90 4.20
N GLY A 74 10.93 3.71 3.71
CA GLY A 74 10.36 2.47 4.18
C GLY A 74 11.40 1.38 4.37
N THR A 75 11.09 0.42 5.25
CA THR A 75 11.83 -0.82 5.43
C THR A 75 10.95 -1.83 6.14
N GLY A 76 11.35 -3.07 6.18
CA GLY A 76 10.63 -4.14 6.87
C GLY A 76 11.57 -5.12 7.53
N LEU A 77 11.03 -5.92 8.43
CA LEU A 77 11.71 -7.06 9.00
C LEU A 77 10.98 -8.32 8.54
N GLN A 78 11.69 -9.21 7.85
CA GLN A 78 11.10 -10.40 7.28
C GLN A 78 11.88 -11.67 7.59
N VAL A 79 11.16 -12.78 7.59
CA VAL A 79 11.73 -14.13 7.68
C VAL A 79 11.04 -15.00 6.64
N THR A 80 11.83 -15.81 5.95
CA THR A 80 11.34 -16.74 4.93
C THR A 80 11.49 -18.18 5.42
N ASN A 81 10.52 -19.01 5.08
CA ASN A 81 10.54 -20.46 5.25
C ASN A 81 10.57 -21.12 3.87
N ASP A 82 11.66 -21.76 3.53
CA ASP A 82 11.90 -22.46 2.26
C ASP A 82 11.34 -23.90 2.22
N GLY A 83 10.45 -24.25 3.14
CA GLY A 83 9.90 -25.59 3.31
C GLY A 83 10.57 -26.45 4.40
N GLN A 84 11.65 -25.95 4.99
CA GLN A 84 12.35 -26.64 6.10
C GLN A 84 11.95 -26.15 7.49
N GLY A 85 11.13 -25.12 7.56
CA GLY A 85 10.67 -24.50 8.81
C GLY A 85 11.09 -23.02 8.92
N TRP A 86 10.55 -22.36 9.91
CA TRP A 86 10.86 -20.96 10.18
C TRP A 86 12.22 -20.83 10.86
N ASN A 87 13.19 -20.20 10.20
CA ASN A 87 14.50 -19.93 10.77
C ASN A 87 14.61 -18.43 11.15
N PHE A 88 14.18 -18.08 12.36
CA PHE A 88 14.26 -16.70 12.85
C PHE A 88 15.70 -16.19 13.05
N ASN A 89 16.72 -17.04 12.96
CA ASN A 89 18.11 -16.59 12.94
C ASN A 89 18.50 -15.98 11.57
N GLU A 90 17.73 -16.23 10.53
CA GLU A 90 17.87 -15.66 9.18
C GLU A 90 16.90 -14.51 8.94
N MET A 91 16.29 -13.98 9.99
CA MET A 91 15.46 -12.80 9.90
C MET A 91 16.30 -11.59 9.48
N GLY A 92 15.83 -10.84 8.49
CA GLY A 92 16.56 -9.73 7.90
C GLY A 92 15.71 -8.51 7.63
N PHE A 93 16.38 -7.36 7.55
CA PHE A 93 15.76 -6.12 7.10
C PHE A 93 15.66 -6.11 5.58
N SER A 94 14.46 -5.84 5.09
CA SER A 94 14.22 -5.57 3.67
C SER A 94 15.07 -4.40 3.17
N PRO A 95 15.37 -4.33 1.86
CA PRO A 95 16.01 -3.16 1.28
C PRO A 95 15.29 -1.88 1.67
N MET A 96 16.04 -0.86 2.07
CA MET A 96 15.44 0.42 2.41
C MET A 96 14.85 1.06 1.15
N LEU A 97 13.58 1.44 1.24
CA LEU A 97 12.81 2.11 0.21
C LEU A 97 12.89 3.63 0.42
N PHE A 98 13.10 4.37 -0.65
CA PHE A 98 13.00 5.82 -0.71
C PHE A 98 12.06 6.22 -1.81
N GLY A 99 11.13 7.11 -1.54
CA GLY A 99 10.16 7.51 -2.53
C GLY A 99 9.70 8.94 -2.39
N THR A 100 9.11 9.43 -3.47
CA THR A 100 8.41 10.70 -3.54
C THR A 100 7.15 10.55 -4.36
N LYS A 101 6.10 11.23 -3.96
CA LYS A 101 4.85 11.34 -4.71
C LYS A 101 4.56 12.82 -4.96
N PHE A 102 4.14 13.13 -6.16
CA PHE A 102 3.81 14.47 -6.60
C PHE A 102 2.40 14.49 -7.19
N LYS A 103 1.51 15.31 -6.61
CA LYS A 103 0.18 15.56 -7.14
C LYS A 103 0.28 16.61 -8.26
N CYS A 104 -0.01 16.19 -9.49
CA CYS A 104 0.06 17.02 -10.69
C CYS A 104 -1.21 17.82 -10.92
N TYR A 105 -2.37 17.23 -10.63
CA TYR A 105 -3.67 17.81 -10.88
C TYR A 105 -4.67 17.32 -9.83
N ASP A 106 -5.53 18.22 -9.37
CA ASP A 106 -6.61 17.95 -8.43
C ASP A 106 -7.92 17.84 -9.20
N GLY A 107 -8.47 16.63 -9.29
CA GLY A 107 -9.69 16.34 -10.01
C GLY A 107 -10.91 16.53 -9.15
N GLU A 108 -12.10 16.50 -9.76
CA GLU A 108 -13.37 16.56 -9.05
C GLU A 108 -14.41 15.67 -9.71
N GLY A 109 -15.08 14.82 -8.93
CA GLY A 109 -16.13 13.93 -9.39
C GLY A 109 -15.66 12.90 -10.40
N LEU A 110 -16.03 13.04 -11.67
CA LEU A 110 -15.62 12.16 -12.76
C LEU A 110 -14.28 12.55 -13.41
N ILE A 111 -13.75 13.73 -13.09
CA ILE A 111 -12.43 14.14 -13.56
C ILE A 111 -11.41 13.62 -12.56
N PRO A 112 -10.47 12.73 -12.99
CA PRO A 112 -9.54 12.14 -12.04
C PRO A 112 -8.50 13.15 -11.55
N SER A 113 -8.12 13.04 -10.29
CA SER A 113 -6.85 13.56 -9.80
C SER A 113 -5.70 12.80 -10.46
N VAL A 114 -4.58 13.48 -10.66
CA VAL A 114 -3.41 12.92 -11.34
C VAL A 114 -2.18 13.11 -10.47
N GLY A 115 -1.46 12.03 -10.23
CA GLY A 115 -0.19 12.04 -9.52
C GLY A 115 0.88 11.22 -10.23
N VAL A 116 2.10 11.42 -9.83
CA VAL A 116 3.24 10.58 -10.18
C VAL A 116 3.98 10.15 -8.92
N LEU A 117 4.43 8.91 -8.92
CA LEU A 117 5.23 8.33 -7.85
C LEU A 117 6.53 7.84 -8.44
N ALA A 118 7.63 8.17 -7.78
CA ALA A 118 8.94 7.64 -8.08
C ALA A 118 9.56 7.12 -6.78
N GLU A 119 9.98 5.88 -6.79
CA GLU A 119 10.63 5.27 -5.65
C GLU A 119 11.77 4.35 -6.07
N PHE A 120 12.61 3.97 -5.16
CA PHE A 120 13.62 2.96 -5.38
C PHE A 120 13.95 2.19 -4.09
N SER A 121 14.21 0.89 -4.25
CA SER A 121 14.80 0.06 -3.20
C SER A 121 16.33 0.09 -3.30
N SER A 122 16.98 0.28 -2.15
CA SER A 122 18.44 0.38 -2.06
C SER A 122 19.12 -0.97 -2.26
N SER A 123 20.20 -1.00 -3.03
CA SER A 123 21.09 -2.17 -3.13
C SER A 123 22.18 -2.22 -2.04
N HIS A 124 22.15 -1.29 -1.05
CA HIS A 124 23.23 -1.14 -0.06
C HIS A 124 22.73 -1.07 1.38
N ILE A 125 21.43 -0.79 1.61
CA ILE A 125 20.88 -0.59 2.94
C ILE A 125 19.79 -1.64 3.18
N GLY A 126 20.08 -2.61 4.03
CA GLY A 126 19.27 -3.77 4.37
C GLY A 126 20.14 -4.96 4.74
N THR A 127 19.54 -6.12 4.96
CA THR A 127 20.28 -7.36 5.17
C THR A 127 20.84 -7.85 3.84
N LYS A 128 22.13 -8.15 3.81
CA LYS A 128 22.89 -8.44 2.57
C LYS A 128 22.20 -9.44 1.63
N ASP A 129 21.65 -10.51 2.19
CA ASP A 129 21.05 -11.60 1.40
C ASP A 129 19.65 -11.25 0.87
N LEU A 130 19.09 -10.10 1.27
CA LEU A 130 17.81 -9.55 0.80
C LEU A 130 18.00 -8.35 -0.14
N LEU A 131 19.24 -7.88 -0.33
CA LEU A 131 19.51 -6.72 -1.17
C LEU A 131 19.51 -7.10 -2.65
N PRO A 132 18.89 -6.30 -3.53
CA PRO A 132 19.06 -6.44 -4.96
C PRO A 132 20.50 -6.10 -5.37
N SER A 133 20.95 -6.66 -6.49
CA SER A 133 22.31 -6.43 -7.02
C SER A 133 22.55 -4.99 -7.45
N HIS A 134 21.48 -4.32 -7.89
CA HIS A 134 21.47 -2.92 -8.34
C HIS A 134 20.31 -2.18 -7.72
N LEU A 135 20.29 -0.86 -7.90
CA LEU A 135 19.14 -0.02 -7.54
C LEU A 135 17.88 -0.53 -8.26
N ALA A 136 16.79 -0.68 -7.53
CA ALA A 136 15.51 -1.18 -8.04
C ALA A 136 14.47 -0.03 -8.06
N PRO A 137 14.42 0.78 -9.12
CA PRO A 137 13.49 1.90 -9.23
C PRO A 137 12.08 1.45 -9.63
N ARG A 138 11.07 2.24 -9.27
CA ARG A 138 9.69 2.13 -9.71
C ARG A 138 9.15 3.51 -10.05
N LEU A 139 8.36 3.59 -11.11
CA LEU A 139 7.74 4.82 -11.60
C LEU A 139 6.28 4.55 -11.91
N TYR A 140 5.36 5.31 -11.31
CA TYR A 140 3.93 5.14 -11.53
C TYR A 140 3.25 6.46 -11.90
N LEU A 141 2.32 6.37 -12.83
CA LEU A 141 1.24 7.31 -13.03
C LEU A 141 0.07 6.88 -12.15
N LEU A 142 -0.45 7.80 -11.37
CA LEU A 142 -1.54 7.60 -10.44
C LEU A 142 -2.73 8.41 -10.88
N LEU A 143 -3.89 7.78 -10.94
CA LEU A 143 -5.16 8.43 -11.23
C LEU A 143 -6.15 7.97 -10.16
N ASP A 144 -6.90 8.89 -9.58
CA ASP A 144 -8.03 8.56 -8.74
C ASP A 144 -9.21 9.49 -8.98
N GLN A 145 -10.40 8.97 -8.79
CA GLN A 145 -11.65 9.72 -8.91
C GLN A 145 -12.70 9.16 -7.94
N SER A 146 -13.60 10.01 -7.50
CA SER A 146 -14.73 9.64 -6.65
C SER A 146 -16.04 9.95 -7.37
N PRO A 147 -16.56 9.01 -8.20
CA PRO A 147 -17.80 9.21 -8.95
C PRO A 147 -19.02 9.44 -8.06
N THR A 148 -18.98 8.93 -6.83
CA THR A 148 -20.02 9.11 -5.82
C THR A 148 -19.36 9.25 -4.43
N GLU A 149 -20.12 9.66 -3.42
CA GLU A 149 -19.64 9.77 -2.03
C GLU A 149 -19.24 8.42 -1.41
N TRP A 150 -19.72 7.31 -1.95
CA TRP A 150 -19.46 5.96 -1.44
C TRP A 150 -18.52 5.13 -2.31
N LEU A 151 -18.08 5.63 -3.48
CA LEU A 151 -17.22 4.90 -4.41
C LEU A 151 -16.05 5.77 -4.87
N SER A 152 -14.84 5.29 -4.64
CA SER A 152 -13.61 5.82 -5.24
C SER A 152 -12.95 4.76 -6.13
N LEU A 153 -12.43 5.20 -7.27
CA LEU A 153 -11.74 4.36 -8.24
C LEU A 153 -10.31 4.85 -8.42
N TRP A 154 -9.36 3.95 -8.28
CA TRP A 154 -7.93 4.24 -8.39
C TRP A 154 -7.33 3.43 -9.53
N TYR A 155 -6.47 4.05 -10.32
CA TYR A 155 -5.80 3.44 -11.48
C TYR A 155 -4.32 3.74 -11.40
N ASN A 156 -3.48 2.72 -11.49
CA ASN A 156 -2.05 2.90 -11.55
C ASN A 156 -1.48 2.24 -12.79
N ALA A 157 -0.53 2.91 -13.43
CA ALA A 157 0.23 2.36 -14.54
C ALA A 157 1.70 2.73 -14.36
N GLY A 158 2.60 1.76 -14.49
CA GLY A 158 3.99 2.03 -14.23
C GLY A 158 4.97 0.97 -14.68
N LEU A 159 6.22 1.22 -14.34
CA LEU A 159 7.36 0.36 -14.61
C LEU A 159 8.11 0.10 -13.32
N GLU A 160 8.48 -1.17 -13.09
CA GLU A 160 9.22 -1.63 -11.94
C GLU A 160 10.49 -2.39 -12.38
N TRP A 161 11.62 -2.06 -11.80
CA TRP A 161 12.86 -2.82 -11.93
C TRP A 161 13.14 -3.54 -10.61
N ASP A 162 13.51 -4.80 -10.72
CA ASP A 162 13.85 -5.65 -9.56
C ASP A 162 15.28 -5.43 -9.05
N GLY A 163 16.11 -4.72 -9.81
CA GLY A 163 17.53 -4.53 -9.53
C GLY A 163 18.42 -5.70 -9.98
N GLU A 164 17.86 -6.71 -10.64
CA GLU A 164 18.58 -7.85 -11.22
C GLU A 164 18.58 -7.77 -12.74
N SER A 165 17.44 -7.45 -13.34
CA SER A 165 17.25 -7.32 -14.78
C SER A 165 17.22 -5.85 -15.23
N ALA A 166 17.75 -5.58 -16.44
CA ALA A 166 17.57 -4.30 -17.11
C ALA A 166 16.16 -4.13 -17.70
N THR A 167 15.41 -5.22 -17.86
CA THR A 167 14.06 -5.21 -18.42
C THR A 167 13.06 -4.95 -17.29
N PRO A 168 12.26 -3.87 -17.38
CA PRO A 168 11.25 -3.62 -16.35
C PRO A 168 10.03 -4.53 -16.49
N THR A 169 9.36 -4.74 -15.39
CA THR A 169 7.99 -5.24 -15.33
C THR A 169 7.03 -4.08 -15.53
N THR A 170 6.05 -4.22 -16.41
CA THR A 170 4.95 -3.26 -16.52
C THR A 170 3.91 -3.60 -15.48
N PHE A 171 3.53 -2.61 -14.67
CA PHE A 171 2.50 -2.70 -13.65
C PHE A 171 1.25 -1.96 -14.08
N LEU A 172 0.09 -2.63 -14.00
CA LEU A 172 -1.24 -2.03 -14.20
C LEU A 172 -2.15 -2.46 -13.06
N ALA A 173 -2.72 -1.51 -12.35
CA ALA A 173 -3.64 -1.78 -11.25
C ALA A 173 -4.93 -0.97 -11.36
N LEU A 174 -6.02 -1.58 -10.90
CA LEU A 174 -7.33 -0.98 -10.76
C LEU A 174 -7.86 -1.30 -9.37
N GLY A 175 -8.17 -0.28 -8.58
CA GLY A 175 -8.78 -0.39 -7.27
C GLY A 175 -10.17 0.25 -7.23
N ALA A 176 -11.06 -0.36 -6.47
CA ALA A 176 -12.37 0.17 -6.13
C ALA A 176 -12.51 0.18 -4.60
N TRP A 177 -12.80 1.33 -4.05
CA TRP A 177 -12.97 1.57 -2.63
C TRP A 177 -14.43 1.94 -2.35
N PHE A 178 -15.03 1.27 -1.38
CA PHE A 178 -16.44 1.38 -1.03
C PHE A 178 -16.57 1.88 0.40
N SER A 179 -17.04 3.10 0.60
CA SER A 179 -17.34 3.65 1.92
C SER A 179 -18.65 3.03 2.45
N LEU A 180 -18.52 2.05 3.33
CA LEU A 180 -19.64 1.34 3.94
C LEU A 180 -20.29 2.14 5.06
N THR A 181 -19.48 2.90 5.78
CA THR A 181 -19.88 3.87 6.81
C THR A 181 -18.85 5.00 6.83
N ASP A 182 -19.09 6.03 7.62
CA ASP A 182 -18.13 7.15 7.80
C ASP A 182 -16.75 6.73 8.36
N ARG A 183 -16.59 5.47 8.78
CA ARG A 183 -15.36 4.94 9.39
C ARG A 183 -14.90 3.60 8.84
N LEU A 184 -15.71 2.95 8.04
CA LEU A 184 -15.41 1.61 7.54
C LEU A 184 -15.51 1.62 6.02
N ASP A 185 -14.39 1.32 5.37
CA ASP A 185 -14.35 1.09 3.93
C ASP A 185 -14.00 -0.37 3.63
N ALA A 186 -14.50 -0.87 2.50
CA ALA A 186 -14.05 -2.09 1.88
C ALA A 186 -13.34 -1.74 0.57
N PHE A 187 -12.36 -2.54 0.17
CA PHE A 187 -11.71 -2.36 -1.11
C PHE A 187 -11.55 -3.67 -1.87
N PHE A 188 -11.44 -3.54 -3.17
CA PHE A 188 -11.12 -4.60 -4.10
C PHE A 188 -10.18 -4.06 -5.18
N GLU A 189 -9.08 -4.78 -5.47
CA GLU A 189 -8.08 -4.39 -6.45
C GLU A 189 -7.72 -5.55 -7.38
N THR A 190 -7.31 -5.20 -8.60
CA THR A 190 -6.60 -6.11 -9.50
C THR A 190 -5.24 -5.51 -9.82
N ASN A 191 -4.19 -6.29 -9.61
CA ASN A 191 -2.79 -5.87 -9.76
C ASN A 191 -2.12 -6.80 -10.76
N ASN A 192 -1.77 -6.25 -11.92
CA ASN A 192 -1.31 -7.04 -13.06
C ASN A 192 0.13 -6.66 -13.39
N TYR A 193 1.00 -7.65 -13.39
CA TYR A 193 2.42 -7.53 -13.69
C TYR A 193 2.74 -8.23 -14.99
N PHE A 194 3.33 -7.51 -15.94
CA PHE A 194 3.67 -8.03 -17.27
C PHE A 194 5.18 -7.98 -17.45
N HIS A 195 5.81 -9.16 -17.49
CA HIS A 195 7.23 -9.32 -17.73
C HIS A 195 7.47 -10.36 -18.85
N PRO A 196 8.53 -10.22 -19.67
CA PRO A 196 8.81 -11.19 -20.74
C PRO A 196 8.95 -12.65 -20.28
N GLU A 197 9.32 -12.88 -19.03
CA GLU A 197 9.50 -14.23 -18.45
C GLU A 197 8.20 -14.82 -17.88
N GLY A 198 7.15 -14.02 -17.71
CA GLY A 198 5.85 -14.46 -17.21
C GLY A 198 5.04 -13.32 -16.64
N ASN A 199 3.74 -13.45 -16.68
CA ASN A 199 2.81 -12.49 -16.12
C ASN A 199 2.34 -12.95 -14.74
N GLN A 200 1.88 -12.01 -13.91
CA GLN A 200 1.22 -12.29 -12.65
C GLN A 200 -0.06 -11.44 -12.53
N TYR A 201 -1.15 -12.04 -12.07
CA TYR A 201 -2.45 -11.40 -11.93
C TYR A 201 -2.93 -11.57 -10.50
N LEU A 202 -2.72 -10.56 -9.68
CA LEU A 202 -3.15 -10.56 -8.28
C LEU A 202 -4.51 -9.87 -8.14
N THR A 203 -5.28 -10.37 -7.19
CA THR A 203 -6.52 -9.74 -6.73
C THR A 203 -6.38 -9.52 -5.23
N ALA A 204 -6.52 -8.27 -4.80
CA ALA A 204 -6.48 -7.90 -3.40
C ALA A 204 -7.85 -7.41 -2.92
N PHE A 205 -8.18 -7.66 -1.67
CA PHE A 205 -9.41 -7.20 -1.04
C PHE A 205 -9.21 -7.05 0.47
N GLY A 206 -10.02 -6.22 1.07
CA GLY A 206 -9.91 -6.01 2.51
C GLY A 206 -10.83 -4.91 3.03
N PHE A 207 -10.52 -4.51 4.25
CA PHE A 207 -11.25 -3.47 4.97
C PHE A 207 -10.29 -2.51 5.64
N THR A 208 -10.71 -1.26 5.75
CA THR A 208 -10.08 -0.27 6.59
C THR A 208 -11.07 0.28 7.60
N TRP A 209 -10.60 0.57 8.80
CA TRP A 209 -11.40 1.14 9.86
C TRP A 209 -10.69 2.31 10.52
N MET A 210 -11.33 3.49 10.48
CA MET A 210 -10.84 4.69 11.16
C MET A 210 -11.16 4.60 12.66
N ALA A 211 -10.19 4.14 13.45
CA ALA A 211 -10.28 4.10 14.91
C ALA A 211 -10.37 5.52 15.50
N SER A 212 -9.74 6.49 14.86
CA SER A 212 -9.85 7.93 15.11
C SER A 212 -9.58 8.70 13.83
N ARG A 213 -9.70 10.03 13.82
CA ARG A 213 -9.35 10.87 12.66
C ARG A 213 -7.91 10.68 12.17
N ARG A 214 -7.01 10.20 13.03
CA ARG A 214 -5.57 10.08 12.80
C ARG A 214 -5.07 8.65 12.78
N VAL A 215 -5.92 7.67 13.10
CA VAL A 215 -5.52 6.27 13.20
C VAL A 215 -6.46 5.40 12.38
N GLN A 216 -5.90 4.74 11.38
CA GLN A 216 -6.55 3.70 10.61
C GLN A 216 -5.99 2.34 10.98
N LEU A 217 -6.86 1.35 11.07
CA LEU A 217 -6.51 -0.07 11.10
C LEU A 217 -6.97 -0.70 9.79
N ASP A 218 -6.23 -1.68 9.31
CA ASP A 218 -6.54 -2.38 8.07
C ASP A 218 -6.34 -3.90 8.18
N ILE A 219 -7.04 -4.62 7.33
CA ILE A 219 -6.85 -6.04 7.06
C ILE A 219 -7.00 -6.27 5.55
N GLU A 220 -6.12 -7.10 4.99
CA GLU A 220 -6.07 -7.38 3.56
C GLU A 220 -5.80 -8.86 3.28
N GLY A 221 -6.17 -9.30 2.09
CA GLY A 221 -5.81 -10.59 1.56
C GLY A 221 -5.67 -10.54 0.06
N ASP A 222 -4.73 -11.31 -0.49
CA ASP A 222 -4.41 -11.36 -1.91
C ASP A 222 -4.44 -12.79 -2.42
N LEU A 223 -4.80 -12.93 -3.68
CA LEU A 223 -4.81 -14.19 -4.41
C LEU A 223 -4.18 -13.98 -5.80
N ASP A 224 -3.38 -14.94 -6.25
CA ASP A 224 -2.94 -15.00 -7.64
C ASP A 224 -3.99 -15.80 -8.44
N LEU A 225 -4.56 -15.19 -9.47
CA LEU A 225 -5.63 -15.78 -10.27
C LEU A 225 -5.15 -16.95 -11.15
N GLU A 226 -3.87 -16.98 -11.54
CA GLU A 226 -3.28 -18.09 -12.29
C GLU A 226 -2.82 -19.23 -11.36
N ASN A 227 -2.46 -18.90 -10.11
CA ASN A 227 -1.94 -19.84 -9.13
C ASN A 227 -2.88 -19.97 -7.91
N LEU A 228 -4.19 -20.06 -8.16
CA LEU A 228 -5.20 -20.19 -7.12
C LEU A 228 -4.88 -21.32 -6.15
N GLY A 229 -4.84 -20.98 -4.85
CA GLY A 229 -4.50 -21.91 -3.78
C GLY A 229 -3.00 -22.21 -3.61
N LYS A 230 -2.14 -21.67 -4.48
CA LYS A 230 -0.68 -21.77 -4.35
C LYS A 230 -0.04 -20.46 -3.91
N TYR A 231 -0.54 -19.33 -4.43
CA TYR A 231 -0.18 -18.01 -3.95
C TYR A 231 -1.36 -17.38 -3.22
N TYR A 232 -1.12 -16.91 -2.03
CA TYR A 232 -2.01 -16.05 -1.26
C TYR A 232 -1.23 -15.27 -0.23
N SER A 233 -1.75 -14.10 0.12
CA SER A 233 -1.27 -13.36 1.29
C SER A 233 -2.41 -12.96 2.21
N VAL A 234 -2.06 -12.70 3.47
CA VAL A 234 -2.96 -12.10 4.47
C VAL A 234 -2.16 -11.10 5.27
N GLY A 235 -2.69 -9.91 5.39
CA GLY A 235 -2.04 -8.82 6.10
C GLY A 235 -2.97 -8.05 7.02
N CYS A 236 -2.37 -7.30 7.93
CA CYS A 236 -3.04 -6.30 8.73
C CYS A 236 -2.09 -5.16 9.06
N GLY A 237 -2.63 -4.00 9.36
CA GLY A 237 -1.76 -2.87 9.65
C GLY A 237 -2.41 -1.75 10.46
N VAL A 238 -1.58 -0.77 10.72
CA VAL A 238 -1.95 0.48 11.37
C VAL A 238 -1.27 1.64 10.65
N SER A 239 -2.04 2.66 10.37
CA SER A 239 -1.57 3.94 9.83
C SER A 239 -1.89 5.05 10.82
N TRP A 240 -0.92 5.89 11.13
CA TRP A 240 -1.03 6.93 12.14
C TRP A 240 -0.49 8.27 11.64
N LEU A 241 -1.35 9.28 11.59
CA LEU A 241 -0.95 10.67 11.40
C LEU A 241 -0.44 11.22 12.75
N ILE A 242 0.87 11.48 12.83
CA ILE A 242 1.56 11.83 14.08
C ILE A 242 1.27 13.29 14.48
N ASN A 243 1.22 14.23 13.48
CA ASN A 243 1.02 15.67 13.71
C ASN A 243 0.14 16.32 12.64
#